data_82313d73f82ca628960041dad293e813
#
_entry.id   82313d73f82ca628960041dad293e813
#
_cell.length_a   1.000
_cell.length_b   1.000
_cell.length_c   1.000
_cell.angle_alpha   90.00
_cell.angle_beta   90.00
_cell.angle_gamma   90.00
#
_symmetry.space_group_name_H-M   'P 1'
#
loop_
_entity.id
_entity.type
_entity.pdbx_description
1 polymer ?
#
loop_
_entity_poly.entity_id
_entity_poly.type
_entity_poly.pdbx_seq_one_letter_code
_entity_poly.pdbx_strand_id
1 'polypeptide(L)'
;MAQMTVQVVTPDGLKYDHHASFIHAVTKDGQIGILPGHINLIAPLEVDELKVRRVDDESHVDWIAVNGGIIEVKDDFITIVADSAERERDIDVSRAERAKQRAERELEEATKSDRIDEVQRA
;
A
#
# COMPACT_ATOMS: atom_id res chain seq x y z
N MET A 1 -20.74 11.83 -3.63
CA MET A 1 -19.71 11.39 -2.69
C MET A 1 -18.34 11.69 -3.23
N ALA A 2 -17.46 12.18 -2.38
CA ALA A 2 -16.08 12.43 -2.77
C ALA A 2 -15.36 11.11 -3.00
N GLN A 3 -14.71 10.99 -4.16
CA GLN A 3 -13.97 9.80 -4.52
C GLN A 3 -12.74 10.19 -5.34
N MET A 4 -11.77 9.31 -5.35
CA MET A 4 -10.55 9.47 -6.14
C MET A 4 -10.50 8.41 -7.22
N THR A 5 -9.88 8.74 -8.34
CA THR A 5 -9.54 7.76 -9.37
C THR A 5 -8.09 7.35 -9.19
N VAL A 6 -7.82 6.05 -9.14
CA VAL A 6 -6.48 5.51 -8.93
C VAL A 6 -6.08 4.66 -10.13
N GLN A 7 -4.96 5.00 -10.74
CA GLN A 7 -4.38 4.21 -11.82
C GLN A 7 -2.95 3.84 -11.49
N VAL A 8 -2.61 2.57 -11.69
CA VAL A 8 -1.24 2.07 -11.57
C VAL A 8 -0.77 1.62 -12.94
N VAL A 9 0.29 2.25 -13.42
CA VAL A 9 0.83 2.03 -14.76
C VAL A 9 2.27 1.52 -14.65
N THR A 10 2.60 0.53 -15.44
CA THR A 10 3.96 -0.02 -15.56
C THR A 10 4.37 -0.03 -17.03
N PRO A 11 5.64 -0.35 -17.34
CA PRO A 11 6.04 -0.52 -18.74
C PRO A 11 5.20 -1.56 -19.50
N ASP A 12 4.60 -2.50 -18.78
CA ASP A 12 3.73 -3.53 -19.37
C ASP A 12 2.29 -3.05 -19.59
N GLY A 13 1.97 -1.83 -19.13
CA GLY A 13 0.66 -1.23 -19.32
C GLY A 13 -0.04 -0.91 -18.01
N LEU A 14 -1.35 -0.66 -18.13
CA LEU A 14 -2.21 -0.34 -17.00
C LEU A 14 -2.49 -1.61 -16.18
N LYS A 15 -2.13 -1.58 -14.91
CA LYS A 15 -2.28 -2.73 -14.00
C LYS A 15 -3.47 -2.59 -13.05
N TYR A 16 -3.91 -1.37 -12.79
CA TYR A 16 -4.98 -1.12 -11.83
C TYR A 16 -5.70 0.17 -12.21
N ASP A 17 -7.02 0.16 -12.16
CA ASP A 17 -7.85 1.33 -12.45
C ASP A 17 -9.18 1.20 -11.70
N HIS A 18 -9.31 1.92 -10.59
CA HIS A 18 -10.50 1.90 -9.77
C HIS A 18 -10.74 3.24 -9.08
N HIS A 19 -11.94 3.41 -8.57
CA HIS A 19 -12.28 4.54 -7.71
C HIS A 19 -12.04 4.15 -6.26
N ALA A 20 -11.46 5.06 -5.50
CA ALA A 20 -11.05 4.80 -4.13
C ALA A 20 -11.54 5.88 -3.17
N SER A 21 -11.79 5.49 -1.92
CA SER A 21 -12.09 6.39 -0.83
C SER A 21 -10.86 6.69 0.02
N PHE A 22 -9.86 5.83 -0.02
CA PHE A 22 -8.63 5.97 0.75
C PHE A 22 -7.50 5.21 0.08
N ILE A 23 -6.30 5.80 0.10
CA ILE A 23 -5.09 5.16 -0.40
C ILE A 23 -3.99 5.33 0.64
N HIS A 24 -3.29 4.25 0.94
CA HIS A 24 -2.09 4.28 1.76
C HIS A 24 -0.89 3.88 0.91
N ALA A 25 0.14 4.70 0.93
CA ALA A 25 1.36 4.47 0.18
C ALA A 25 2.58 4.73 1.07
N VAL A 26 3.70 4.12 0.70
CA VAL A 26 4.97 4.36 1.38
C VAL A 26 5.89 5.08 0.40
N THR A 27 6.21 6.33 0.72
CA THR A 27 7.16 7.13 -0.06
C THR A 27 8.53 7.08 0.60
N LYS A 28 9.54 7.58 -0.11
CA LYS A 28 10.89 7.68 0.46
C LYS A 28 10.96 8.62 1.65
N ASP A 29 10.00 9.53 1.77
CA ASP A 29 9.91 10.46 2.90
C ASP A 29 9.03 9.93 4.03
N GLY A 30 8.43 8.76 3.87
CA GLY A 30 7.58 8.13 4.87
C GLY A 30 6.23 7.70 4.32
N GLN A 31 5.40 7.21 5.21
CA GLN A 31 4.06 6.75 4.87
C GLN A 31 3.12 7.92 4.67
N ILE A 32 2.26 7.82 3.65
CA ILE A 32 1.22 8.82 3.41
C ILE A 32 -0.14 8.16 3.26
N GLY A 33 -1.16 8.84 3.77
CA GLY A 33 -2.56 8.48 3.54
C GLY A 33 -3.21 9.55 2.68
N ILE A 34 -3.94 9.13 1.65
CA ILE A 34 -4.56 10.03 0.68
C ILE A 34 -6.06 9.86 0.75
N LEU A 35 -6.75 10.96 1.05
CA LEU A 35 -8.21 11.06 1.06
C LEU A 35 -8.65 12.00 -0.06
N PRO A 36 -9.91 11.93 -0.49
CA PRO A 36 -10.43 12.91 -1.45
C PRO A 36 -10.19 14.34 -0.95
N GLY A 37 -9.78 15.22 -1.86
CA GLY A 37 -9.42 16.59 -1.52
C GLY A 37 -7.98 16.78 -1.09
N HIS A 38 -7.16 15.73 -1.13
CA HIS A 38 -5.74 15.84 -0.80
C HIS A 38 -5.05 16.86 -1.69
N ILE A 39 -4.09 17.59 -1.12
CA ILE A 39 -3.29 18.55 -1.90
C ILE A 39 -2.52 17.82 -2.99
N ASN A 40 -2.29 18.51 -4.09
CA ASN A 40 -1.52 17.95 -5.19
C ASN A 40 -0.08 17.72 -4.75
N LEU A 41 0.47 16.57 -5.11
CA LEU A 41 1.86 16.24 -4.79
C LEU A 41 2.42 15.24 -5.79
N ILE A 42 3.74 15.18 -5.84
CA ILE A 42 4.50 14.14 -6.54
C ILE A 42 5.57 13.66 -5.57
N ALA A 43 5.68 12.34 -5.40
CA ALA A 43 6.65 11.77 -4.48
C ALA A 43 7.20 10.44 -5.01
N PRO A 44 8.48 10.15 -4.76
CA PRO A 44 9.02 8.84 -5.09
C PRO A 44 8.51 7.78 -4.12
N LEU A 45 8.17 6.61 -4.65
CA LEU A 45 7.68 5.48 -3.88
C LEU A 45 8.84 4.55 -3.47
N GLU A 46 8.68 3.97 -2.29
CA GLU A 46 9.51 2.84 -1.88
C GLU A 46 9.00 1.54 -2.50
N VAL A 47 9.82 0.50 -2.43
CA VAL A 47 9.39 -0.86 -2.75
C VAL A 47 8.51 -1.35 -1.62
N ASP A 48 7.20 -1.31 -1.80
CA ASP A 48 6.25 -1.67 -0.77
C ASP A 48 4.88 -1.92 -1.39
N GLU A 49 3.89 -2.07 -0.54
CA GLU A 49 2.53 -2.32 -0.94
C GLU A 49 1.68 -1.07 -0.85
N LEU A 50 0.88 -0.85 -1.88
CA LEU A 50 -0.20 0.13 -1.87
C LEU A 50 -1.44 -0.52 -1.29
N LYS A 51 -2.13 0.21 -0.45
CA LYS A 51 -3.42 -0.21 0.08
C LYS A 51 -4.47 0.74 -0.48
N VAL A 52 -5.43 0.20 -1.21
CA VAL A 52 -6.49 0.98 -1.84
C VAL A 52 -7.84 0.49 -1.33
N ARG A 53 -8.57 1.38 -0.66
CA ARG A 53 -9.94 1.07 -0.23
C ARG A 53 -10.91 1.55 -1.31
N ARG A 54 -11.68 0.62 -1.84
CA ARG A 54 -12.59 0.91 -2.95
C ARG A 54 -13.84 1.63 -2.48
N VAL A 55 -14.37 2.48 -3.36
CA VAL A 55 -15.61 3.22 -3.10
C VAL A 55 -16.84 2.33 -3.17
N ASP A 56 -16.84 1.40 -4.12
CA ASP A 56 -17.96 0.51 -4.36
C ASP A 56 -18.18 -0.51 -3.23
N ASP A 57 -17.14 -0.80 -2.48
CA ASP A 57 -17.21 -1.70 -1.34
C ASP A 57 -16.13 -1.30 -0.31
N GLU A 58 -16.53 -0.57 0.72
CA GLU A 58 -15.62 -0.08 1.75
C GLU A 58 -14.96 -1.20 2.56
N SER A 59 -15.55 -2.38 2.58
CA SER A 59 -14.94 -3.54 3.22
C SER A 59 -13.85 -4.16 2.34
N HIS A 60 -13.79 -3.78 1.08
CA HIS A 60 -12.87 -4.33 0.11
C HIS A 60 -11.63 -3.45 0.00
N VAL A 61 -10.49 -4.03 0.29
CA VAL A 61 -9.20 -3.36 0.20
C VAL A 61 -8.34 -4.13 -0.80
N ASP A 62 -7.87 -3.40 -1.81
CA ASP A 62 -6.92 -3.95 -2.78
C ASP A 62 -5.50 -3.72 -2.29
N TRP A 63 -4.68 -4.73 -2.41
CA TRP A 63 -3.26 -4.67 -2.09
C TRP A 63 -2.47 -4.81 -3.39
N ILE A 64 -1.59 -3.85 -3.64
CA ILE A 64 -0.80 -3.82 -4.86
C ILE A 64 0.66 -3.69 -4.45
N ALA A 65 1.45 -4.72 -4.76
CA ALA A 65 2.89 -4.66 -4.56
C ALA A 65 3.51 -3.85 -5.69
N VAL A 66 4.26 -2.80 -5.34
CA VAL A 66 4.95 -1.96 -6.32
C VAL A 66 6.44 -2.00 -6.06
N ASN A 67 7.22 -1.99 -7.13
CA ASN A 67 8.67 -1.98 -7.05
C ASN A 67 9.17 -0.61 -7.51
N GLY A 68 9.20 0.33 -6.56
CA GLY A 68 9.64 1.68 -6.84
C GLY A 68 8.67 2.46 -7.71
N GLY A 69 9.07 3.64 -8.11
CA GLY A 69 8.29 4.48 -9.01
C GLY A 69 7.92 5.81 -8.39
N ILE A 70 6.87 6.41 -8.90
CA ILE A 70 6.43 7.75 -8.52
C ILE A 70 4.92 7.73 -8.33
N ILE A 71 4.44 8.41 -7.28
CA ILE A 71 3.03 8.69 -7.09
C ILE A 71 2.76 10.16 -7.38
N GLU A 72 1.73 10.43 -8.18
CA GLU A 72 1.26 11.78 -8.46
C GLU A 72 -0.18 11.91 -8.00
N VAL A 73 -0.45 12.92 -7.19
CA VAL A 73 -1.81 13.27 -6.75
C VAL A 73 -2.16 14.61 -7.38
N LYS A 74 -3.21 14.63 -8.20
CA LYS A 74 -3.68 15.85 -8.86
C LYS A 74 -5.19 15.83 -8.99
N ASP A 75 -5.85 16.73 -8.26
CA ASP A 75 -7.30 16.95 -8.35
C ASP A 75 -8.11 15.64 -8.23
N ASP A 76 -7.85 14.88 -7.18
CA ASP A 76 -8.48 13.58 -6.90
C ASP A 76 -8.19 12.50 -7.96
N PHE A 77 -7.19 12.71 -8.78
CA PHE A 77 -6.68 11.72 -9.71
C PHE A 77 -5.29 11.28 -9.24
N ILE A 78 -5.15 10.02 -8.90
CA ILE A 78 -3.90 9.48 -8.40
C ILE A 78 -3.32 8.56 -9.47
N THR A 79 -2.13 8.92 -9.95
CA THR A 79 -1.38 8.14 -10.92
C THR A 79 -0.14 7.58 -10.25
N ILE A 80 0.03 6.28 -10.32
CA ILE A 80 1.21 5.60 -9.82
C ILE A 80 1.92 4.99 -11.02
N VAL A 81 3.13 5.47 -11.28
CA VAL A 81 3.99 4.93 -12.33
C VAL A 81 5.07 4.10 -11.65
N ALA A 82 5.01 2.80 -11.79
CA ALA A 82 5.90 1.88 -11.11
C ALA A 82 6.74 1.09 -12.11
N ASP A 83 7.92 0.64 -11.70
CA ASP A 83 8.75 -0.23 -12.53
C ASP A 83 8.07 -1.59 -12.73
N SER A 84 7.44 -2.08 -11.69
CA SER A 84 6.58 -3.26 -11.75
C SER A 84 5.50 -3.15 -10.68
N ALA A 85 4.36 -3.77 -10.93
CA ALA A 85 3.26 -3.79 -10.00
C ALA A 85 2.52 -5.12 -10.12
N GLU A 86 2.14 -5.67 -8.99
CA GLU A 86 1.39 -6.91 -8.95
C GLU A 86 0.23 -6.76 -7.98
N ARG A 87 -0.98 -6.94 -8.50
CA ARG A 87 -2.20 -6.90 -7.72
C ARG A 87 -2.52 -8.30 -7.21
N GLU A 88 -2.89 -8.40 -5.95
CA GLU A 88 -3.39 -9.64 -5.41
C GLU A 88 -4.87 -9.78 -5.71
N ARG A 89 -5.21 -10.82 -6.43
CA ARG A 89 -6.56 -11.00 -6.97
C ARG A 89 -7.49 -11.72 -6.01
N ASP A 90 -6.96 -12.64 -5.24
CA ASP A 90 -7.73 -13.47 -4.35
C ASP A 90 -7.76 -12.82 -2.97
N ILE A 91 -8.55 -11.77 -2.88
CA ILE A 91 -8.44 -10.81 -1.81
C ILE A 91 -8.75 -11.37 -0.44
N ASP A 92 -9.79 -12.17 -0.30
CA ASP A 92 -10.16 -12.68 1.01
C ASP A 92 -9.12 -13.66 1.54
N VAL A 93 -8.65 -14.56 0.70
CA VAL A 93 -7.61 -15.53 1.05
C VAL A 93 -6.28 -14.81 1.23
N SER A 94 -5.91 -13.94 0.30
CA SER A 94 -4.67 -13.18 0.36
C SER A 94 -4.61 -12.29 1.60
N ARG A 95 -5.72 -11.66 1.95
CA ARG A 95 -5.80 -10.82 3.15
C ARG A 95 -5.57 -11.64 4.41
N ALA A 96 -6.21 -12.82 4.50
CA ALA A 96 -6.02 -13.70 5.64
C ALA A 96 -4.58 -14.18 5.75
N GLU A 97 -3.97 -14.56 4.63
CA GLU A 97 -2.56 -14.96 4.58
C GLU A 97 -1.63 -13.82 4.96
N ARG A 98 -1.89 -12.62 4.47
CA ARG A 98 -1.08 -11.45 4.82
C ARG A 98 -1.18 -11.09 6.28
N ALA A 99 -2.39 -11.12 6.83
CA ALA A 99 -2.59 -10.87 8.25
C ALA A 99 -1.84 -11.89 9.08
N LYS A 100 -1.87 -13.15 8.67
CA LYS A 100 -1.12 -14.22 9.32
C LYS A 100 0.38 -13.98 9.23
N GLN A 101 0.88 -13.66 8.06
CA GLN A 101 2.31 -13.39 7.85
C GLN A 101 2.79 -12.18 8.65
N ARG A 102 1.99 -11.13 8.73
CA ARG A 102 2.32 -9.96 9.54
C ARG A 102 2.36 -10.31 11.02
N ALA A 103 1.36 -11.05 11.49
CA ALA A 103 1.31 -11.49 12.87
C ALA A 103 2.51 -12.37 13.22
N GLU A 104 2.88 -13.27 12.33
CA GLU A 104 4.06 -14.11 12.49
C GLU A 104 5.35 -13.30 12.54
N ARG A 105 5.49 -12.32 11.65
CA ARG A 105 6.65 -11.43 11.62
C ARG A 105 6.75 -10.59 12.89
N GLU A 106 5.65 -10.00 13.31
CA GLU A 106 5.60 -9.21 14.54
C GLU A 106 5.96 -10.05 15.75
N LEU A 107 5.45 -11.29 15.80
CA LEU A 107 5.76 -12.22 16.87
C LEU A 107 7.25 -12.59 16.87
N GLU A 108 7.83 -12.85 15.71
CA GLU A 108 9.26 -13.14 15.60
C GLU A 108 10.11 -11.97 16.05
N GLU A 109 9.77 -10.76 15.64
CA GLU A 109 10.49 -9.55 16.03
C GLU A 109 10.39 -9.32 17.54
N ALA A 110 9.21 -9.49 18.11
CA ALA A 110 9.00 -9.38 19.55
C ALA A 110 9.83 -10.45 20.32
N THR A 111 9.82 -11.67 19.81
CA THR A 111 10.61 -12.75 20.41
C THR A 111 12.11 -12.47 20.35
N LYS A 112 12.59 -11.96 19.23
CA LYS A 112 14.00 -11.58 19.07
C LYS A 112 14.38 -10.44 20.01
N SER A 113 13.51 -9.43 20.15
CA SER A 113 13.73 -8.31 21.06
C SER A 113 13.78 -8.80 22.51
N ASP A 114 12.87 -9.66 22.91
CA ASP A 114 12.84 -10.24 24.24
C ASP A 114 14.11 -11.05 24.54
N ARG A 115 14.57 -11.84 23.58
CA ARG A 115 15.81 -12.61 23.72
C ARG A 115 17.03 -11.71 23.88
N ILE A 116 17.08 -10.64 23.11
CA ILE A 116 18.18 -9.66 23.20
C ILE A 116 18.16 -9.01 24.58
N ASP A 117 16.99 -8.61 25.06
CA ASP A 117 16.84 -8.03 26.40
C ASP A 117 17.26 -9.01 27.50
N GLU A 118 16.87 -10.25 27.39
CA GLU A 118 17.27 -11.30 28.35
C GLU A 118 18.78 -11.47 28.37
N VAL A 119 19.41 -11.54 27.20
CA VAL A 119 20.88 -11.68 27.11
C VAL A 119 21.58 -10.47 27.69
N GLN A 120 21.07 -9.25 27.46
CA GLN A 120 21.64 -8.04 28.00
C GLN A 120 21.47 -7.93 29.52
N ARG A 121 20.41 -8.48 30.06
CA ARG A 121 20.16 -8.49 31.52
C ARG A 121 20.98 -9.53 32.26
N ALA A 122 21.37 -10.55 31.57
CA ALA A 122 22.21 -11.58 32.16
C ALA A 122 23.68 -11.16 32.19
#